data_8b38c2adae69e3131113bb54c9319e92
#
_entry.id   8b38c2adae69e3131113bb54c9319e92
#
_cell.length_a   1.000
_cell.length_b   1.000
_cell.length_c   1.000
_cell.angle_alpha   90.00
_cell.angle_beta   90.00
_cell.angle_gamma   90.00
#
_symmetry.space_group_name_H-M   'P 1'
#
loop_
_entity.id
_entity.type
_entity.pdbx_description
1 polymer ?
#
loop_
_entity_poly.entity_id
_entity_poly.type
_entity_poly.pdbx_seq_one_letter_code
_entity_poly.pdbx_strand_id
1 'polypeptide(L)'
;KLVFNINNFKKFKDKIIYNVIDEHPNNIDTINESDNADTKGSKLINNSVKRENYQREMAIKSIDKASNDDIILINDIDEIPNLNKINFSNINKKIIIFKQKVFSYKFNLLYKGMSWYGARACRKKDFISPQWLRNTKHKKYPPWRLDTLFSKKKYSSIHYVENGGWHFTNIKSPEDIEKKYLNYLHHQDFEDTGPKLKDIKKMVKDKKILYDHSADQKGYKWKGSTTLTKIPMTEMPDYLAKNNNKYSKWLEI
;
A
#
# COMPACT_ATOMS: atom_id res chain seq x y z
N LYS A 1 4.14 -20.73 -2.55
CA LYS A 1 3.42 -21.44 -1.47
C LYS A 1 2.63 -20.43 -0.67
N LEU A 2 1.31 -20.59 -0.59
CA LEU A 2 0.45 -19.76 0.25
C LEU A 2 0.80 -19.98 1.72
N VAL A 3 1.00 -18.89 2.46
CA VAL A 3 1.48 -18.92 3.86
C VAL A 3 0.37 -18.57 4.85
N PHE A 4 -0.83 -18.20 4.37
CA PHE A 4 -1.95 -17.85 5.24
C PHE A 4 -2.43 -19.09 5.99
N ASN A 5 -2.50 -18.96 7.32
CA ASN A 5 -3.05 -19.99 8.19
C ASN A 5 -4.12 -19.37 9.10
N ILE A 6 -5.39 -19.72 8.87
CA ILE A 6 -6.54 -19.22 9.62
C ILE A 6 -6.43 -19.52 11.12
N ASN A 7 -5.72 -20.58 11.50
CA ASN A 7 -5.54 -20.95 12.91
C ASN A 7 -4.75 -19.91 13.71
N ASN A 8 -3.95 -19.09 13.05
CA ASN A 8 -3.26 -17.95 13.69
C ASN A 8 -4.24 -16.83 14.06
N PHE A 9 -5.47 -16.88 13.57
CA PHE A 9 -6.48 -15.84 13.70
C PHE A 9 -7.80 -16.39 14.30
N LYS A 10 -7.73 -17.40 15.16
CA LYS A 10 -8.90 -18.10 15.73
C LYS A 10 -9.97 -17.15 16.28
N LYS A 11 -9.55 -16.07 16.97
CA LYS A 11 -10.45 -15.05 17.53
C LYS A 11 -11.29 -14.31 16.48
N PHE A 12 -10.84 -14.29 15.24
CA PHE A 12 -11.45 -13.54 14.14
C PHE A 12 -11.91 -14.44 13.00
N LYS A 13 -11.92 -15.77 13.19
CA LYS A 13 -12.23 -16.75 12.16
C LYS A 13 -13.53 -16.44 11.43
N ASP A 14 -14.57 -16.09 12.16
CA ASP A 14 -15.90 -15.80 11.60
C ASP A 14 -15.98 -14.47 10.85
N LYS A 15 -14.92 -13.65 10.93
CA LYS A 15 -14.80 -12.36 10.24
C LYS A 15 -13.85 -12.39 9.06
N ILE A 16 -13.22 -13.53 8.80
CA ILE A 16 -12.23 -13.68 7.73
C ILE A 16 -12.85 -14.46 6.58
N ILE A 17 -12.88 -13.82 5.42
CA ILE A 17 -13.15 -14.47 4.14
C ILE A 17 -11.83 -14.54 3.38
N TYR A 18 -11.32 -15.74 3.19
CA TYR A 18 -10.04 -15.96 2.51
C TYR A 18 -10.29 -16.43 1.09
N ASN A 19 -10.03 -15.55 0.11
CA ASN A 19 -10.14 -15.85 -1.30
C ASN A 19 -8.77 -16.26 -1.85
N VAL A 20 -8.68 -17.47 -2.37
CA VAL A 20 -7.52 -17.94 -3.12
C VAL A 20 -7.74 -17.62 -4.60
N ILE A 21 -6.71 -17.04 -5.21
CA ILE A 21 -6.68 -16.73 -6.64
C ILE A 21 -5.57 -17.58 -7.24
N ASP A 22 -5.93 -18.55 -8.03
CA ASP A 22 -5.06 -19.53 -8.69
C ASP A 22 -5.02 -19.34 -10.22
N GLU A 23 -5.76 -18.35 -10.73
CA GLU A 23 -5.81 -18.00 -12.13
C GLU A 23 -5.07 -16.69 -12.43
N HIS A 24 -4.59 -16.57 -13.65
CA HIS A 24 -4.08 -15.30 -14.18
C HIS A 24 -5.21 -14.52 -14.88
N PRO A 25 -5.14 -13.18 -14.92
CA PRO A 25 -6.06 -12.39 -15.73
C PRO A 25 -5.87 -12.72 -17.22
N ASN A 26 -6.98 -12.78 -17.96
CA ASN A 26 -6.99 -13.17 -19.38
C ASN A 26 -6.22 -12.22 -20.32
N ASN A 27 -5.88 -11.01 -19.83
CA ASN A 27 -5.25 -9.95 -20.63
C ASN A 27 -3.74 -9.81 -20.37
N ILE A 28 -3.07 -10.87 -19.98
CA ILE A 28 -1.61 -10.91 -19.82
C ILE A 28 -0.92 -10.77 -21.18
N ASP A 29 0.04 -9.86 -21.28
CA ASP A 29 0.83 -9.67 -22.50
C ASP A 29 1.78 -10.86 -22.69
N THR A 30 1.79 -11.44 -23.88
CA THR A 30 2.75 -12.48 -24.26
C THR A 30 4.11 -11.85 -24.50
N ILE A 31 5.13 -12.39 -23.86
CA ILE A 31 6.54 -12.01 -24.09
C ILE A 31 7.07 -12.90 -25.21
N ASN A 32 7.49 -12.27 -26.31
CA ASN A 32 8.03 -12.96 -27.47
C ASN A 32 9.57 -12.91 -27.46
N GLU A 33 10.19 -13.87 -28.08
CA GLU A 33 11.66 -13.90 -28.25
C GLU A 33 12.16 -12.68 -29.06
N SER A 34 11.34 -12.19 -29.99
CA SER A 34 11.62 -11.02 -30.82
C SER A 34 11.48 -9.68 -30.09
N ASP A 35 10.97 -9.65 -28.85
CA ASP A 35 10.84 -8.42 -28.08
C ASP A 35 12.24 -7.89 -27.72
N ASN A 36 12.51 -6.62 -28.03
CA ASN A 36 13.69 -5.94 -27.51
C ASN A 36 13.60 -5.74 -25.99
N ALA A 37 14.70 -5.37 -25.35
CA ALA A 37 14.79 -5.24 -23.88
C ALA A 37 13.72 -4.30 -23.30
N ASP A 38 13.47 -3.14 -23.94
CA ASP A 38 12.50 -2.15 -23.49
C ASP A 38 11.06 -2.67 -23.59
N THR A 39 10.74 -3.34 -24.71
CA THR A 39 9.41 -3.95 -24.92
C THR A 39 9.17 -5.05 -23.92
N LYS A 40 10.15 -5.92 -23.71
CA LYS A 40 10.09 -7.00 -22.72
C LYS A 40 9.89 -6.44 -21.31
N GLY A 41 10.68 -5.43 -20.92
CA GLY A 41 10.55 -4.76 -19.63
C GLY A 41 9.17 -4.14 -19.42
N SER A 42 8.66 -3.43 -20.43
CA SER A 42 7.32 -2.84 -20.39
C SER A 42 6.22 -3.88 -20.23
N LYS A 43 6.29 -5.01 -20.95
CA LYS A 43 5.33 -6.12 -20.83
C LYS A 43 5.39 -6.76 -19.45
N LEU A 44 6.58 -6.97 -18.87
CA LEU A 44 6.75 -7.52 -17.52
C LEU A 44 6.09 -6.63 -16.47
N ILE A 45 6.34 -5.30 -16.53
CA ILE A 45 5.73 -4.33 -15.62
C ILE A 45 4.20 -4.32 -15.80
N ASN A 46 3.71 -4.25 -17.04
CA ASN A 46 2.27 -4.27 -17.33
C ASN A 46 1.60 -5.55 -16.79
N ASN A 47 2.23 -6.70 -16.98
CA ASN A 47 1.72 -7.98 -16.49
C ASN A 47 1.67 -8.02 -14.95
N SER A 48 2.65 -7.43 -14.28
CA SER A 48 2.64 -7.31 -12.82
C SER A 48 1.50 -6.41 -12.34
N VAL A 49 1.26 -5.27 -12.99
CA VAL A 49 0.12 -4.38 -12.72
C VAL A 49 -1.21 -5.10 -12.95
N LYS A 50 -1.34 -5.84 -14.06
CA LYS A 50 -2.56 -6.59 -14.38
C LYS A 50 -2.87 -7.64 -13.31
N ARG A 51 -1.86 -8.38 -12.83
CA ARG A 51 -2.01 -9.38 -11.75
C ARG A 51 -2.41 -8.73 -10.43
N GLU A 52 -1.75 -7.63 -10.04
CA GLU A 52 -2.08 -6.88 -8.83
C GLU A 52 -3.52 -6.34 -8.87
N ASN A 53 -3.92 -5.75 -10.00
CA ASN A 53 -5.27 -5.24 -10.19
C ASN A 53 -6.30 -6.37 -10.12
N TYR A 54 -6.04 -7.51 -10.78
CA TYR A 54 -6.91 -8.67 -10.77
C TYR A 54 -7.06 -9.23 -9.35
N GLN A 55 -5.96 -9.40 -8.63
CA GLN A 55 -5.98 -9.86 -7.24
C GLN A 55 -6.85 -8.94 -6.36
N ARG A 56 -6.73 -7.62 -6.53
CA ARG A 56 -7.52 -6.67 -5.76
C ARG A 56 -8.99 -6.72 -6.15
N GLU A 57 -9.33 -6.86 -7.45
CA GLU A 57 -10.71 -6.98 -7.90
C GLU A 57 -11.40 -8.23 -7.36
N MET A 58 -10.68 -9.33 -7.20
CA MET A 58 -11.24 -10.56 -6.64
C MET A 58 -11.72 -10.41 -5.18
N ALA A 59 -11.31 -9.37 -4.48
CA ALA A 59 -11.86 -9.03 -3.16
C ALA A 59 -13.37 -8.70 -3.21
N ILE A 60 -13.93 -8.40 -4.39
CA ILE A 60 -15.37 -8.17 -4.58
C ILE A 60 -16.22 -9.35 -4.09
N LYS A 61 -15.72 -10.57 -4.23
CA LYS A 61 -16.41 -11.79 -3.76
C LYS A 61 -16.70 -11.80 -2.26
N SER A 62 -15.98 -10.97 -1.49
CA SER A 62 -16.16 -10.84 -0.03
C SER A 62 -17.19 -9.77 0.36
N ILE A 63 -17.67 -8.97 -0.60
CA ILE A 63 -18.48 -7.77 -0.35
C ILE A 63 -19.96 -8.00 -0.67
N ASP A 64 -20.32 -9.16 -1.23
CA ASP A 64 -21.68 -9.44 -1.70
C ASP A 64 -22.75 -9.33 -0.61
N LYS A 65 -22.40 -9.65 0.63
CA LYS A 65 -23.32 -9.59 1.79
C LYS A 65 -23.41 -8.20 2.43
N ALA A 66 -22.64 -7.22 1.96
CA ALA A 66 -22.65 -5.87 2.52
C ALA A 66 -23.93 -5.10 2.13
N SER A 67 -24.55 -4.44 3.10
CA SER A 67 -25.70 -3.56 2.92
C SER A 67 -25.28 -2.21 2.33
N ASN A 68 -26.22 -1.47 1.74
CA ASN A 68 -25.93 -0.21 1.05
C ASN A 68 -25.21 0.84 1.92
N ASP A 69 -25.47 0.85 3.21
CA ASP A 69 -24.87 1.83 4.15
C ASP A 69 -23.61 1.30 4.84
N ASP A 70 -23.24 0.03 4.61
CA ASP A 70 -21.99 -0.52 5.12
C ASP A 70 -20.79 0.18 4.50
N ILE A 71 -19.72 0.29 5.28
CA ILE A 71 -18.47 0.90 4.84
C ILE A 71 -17.57 -0.16 4.22
N ILE A 72 -17.25 0.04 2.97
CA ILE A 72 -16.22 -0.74 2.27
C ILE A 72 -14.89 -0.02 2.43
N LEU A 73 -13.93 -0.68 3.05
CA LEU A 73 -12.57 -0.18 3.26
C LEU A 73 -11.59 -1.07 2.49
N ILE A 74 -10.82 -0.48 1.58
CA ILE A 74 -9.78 -1.16 0.81
C ILE A 74 -8.41 -0.63 1.25
N ASN A 75 -7.55 -1.53 1.67
CA ASN A 75 -6.16 -1.25 2.03
C ASN A 75 -5.26 -2.45 1.75
N ASP A 76 -3.97 -2.21 1.59
CA ASP A 76 -2.98 -3.27 1.47
C ASP A 76 -2.64 -3.82 2.87
N ILE A 77 -2.04 -5.00 2.95
CA ILE A 77 -1.82 -5.71 4.23
C ILE A 77 -0.86 -4.99 5.18
N ASP A 78 -0.01 -4.13 4.65
CA ASP A 78 0.94 -3.30 5.40
C ASP A 78 0.40 -1.91 5.77
N GLU A 79 -0.87 -1.65 5.47
CA GLU A 79 -1.60 -0.43 5.81
C GLU A 79 -2.57 -0.70 6.97
N ILE A 80 -2.44 0.05 8.06
CA ILE A 80 -3.34 -0.04 9.22
C ILE A 80 -4.08 1.30 9.37
N PRO A 81 -5.32 1.41 8.87
CA PRO A 81 -6.14 2.60 9.08
C PRO A 81 -6.45 2.81 10.57
N ASN A 82 -6.36 4.04 11.04
CA ASN A 82 -6.74 4.39 12.41
C ASN A 82 -8.23 4.72 12.49
N LEU A 83 -9.04 3.70 12.74
CA LEU A 83 -10.50 3.83 12.81
C LEU A 83 -10.98 4.64 14.02
N ASN A 84 -10.16 4.85 15.04
CA ASN A 84 -10.49 5.72 16.18
C ASN A 84 -10.49 7.22 15.80
N LYS A 85 -9.96 7.58 14.62
CA LYS A 85 -9.93 8.96 14.13
C LYS A 85 -11.13 9.33 13.25
N ILE A 86 -12.11 8.45 13.11
CA ILE A 86 -13.24 8.67 12.22
C ILE A 86 -14.55 8.17 12.82
N ASN A 87 -15.59 8.98 12.69
CA ASN A 87 -16.97 8.54 12.88
C ASN A 87 -17.67 8.56 11.52
N PHE A 88 -17.86 7.40 10.94
CA PHE A 88 -18.43 7.23 9.60
C PHE A 88 -19.88 7.78 9.50
N SER A 89 -20.65 7.79 10.61
CA SER A 89 -22.02 8.30 10.60
C SER A 89 -22.11 9.79 10.27
N ASN A 90 -21.05 10.55 10.60
CA ASN A 90 -21.01 12.00 10.40
C ASN A 90 -20.42 12.41 9.05
N ILE A 91 -20.12 11.44 8.16
CA ILE A 91 -19.46 11.73 6.90
C ILE A 91 -20.44 11.62 5.74
N ASN A 92 -20.65 12.75 5.06
CA ASN A 92 -21.50 12.87 3.87
C ASN A 92 -20.68 12.86 2.56
N LYS A 93 -19.36 12.58 2.64
CA LYS A 93 -18.50 12.54 1.47
C LYS A 93 -18.46 11.13 0.88
N LYS A 94 -18.52 11.06 -0.45
CA LYS A 94 -18.52 9.79 -1.18
C LYS A 94 -17.23 8.99 -0.95
N ILE A 95 -16.09 9.67 -0.96
CA ILE A 95 -14.77 9.04 -0.82
C ILE A 95 -14.12 9.51 0.48
N ILE A 96 -13.58 8.56 1.22
CA ILE A 96 -12.81 8.75 2.44
C ILE A 96 -11.40 8.24 2.17
N ILE A 97 -10.38 9.04 2.50
CA ILE A 97 -8.98 8.69 2.32
C ILE A 97 -8.25 8.86 3.64
N PHE A 98 -7.53 7.82 4.04
CA PHE A 98 -6.72 7.84 5.25
C PHE A 98 -5.31 8.33 4.90
N LYS A 99 -4.92 9.46 5.50
CA LYS A 99 -3.56 9.98 5.41
C LYS A 99 -2.71 9.34 6.49
N GLN A 100 -1.89 8.38 6.09
CA GLN A 100 -1.12 7.52 6.98
C GLN A 100 0.31 7.98 7.08
N LYS A 101 0.92 7.78 8.26
CA LYS A 101 2.37 7.92 8.48
C LYS A 101 3.09 6.73 7.88
N VAL A 102 4.26 6.95 7.29
CA VAL A 102 5.09 5.89 6.67
C VAL A 102 6.21 5.49 7.60
N PHE A 103 6.38 4.18 7.80
CA PHE A 103 7.43 3.59 8.61
C PHE A 103 8.23 2.58 7.79
N SER A 104 9.54 2.54 8.03
CA SER A 104 10.41 1.62 7.30
C SER A 104 11.45 0.97 8.22
N TYR A 105 11.81 -0.27 7.93
CA TYR A 105 12.80 -1.12 8.60
C TYR A 105 12.42 -1.55 10.02
N LYS A 106 11.86 -0.64 10.81
CA LYS A 106 11.37 -0.88 12.16
C LYS A 106 10.01 -0.21 12.33
N PHE A 107 9.16 -0.78 13.17
CA PHE A 107 7.79 -0.25 13.37
C PHE A 107 7.77 1.20 13.87
N ASN A 108 8.77 1.64 14.62
CA ASN A 108 8.83 2.97 15.21
C ASN A 108 9.83 3.92 14.52
N LEU A 109 10.29 3.56 13.31
CA LEU A 109 11.11 4.44 12.48
C LEU A 109 10.26 5.15 11.43
N LEU A 110 9.90 6.39 11.71
CA LEU A 110 9.07 7.24 10.86
C LEU A 110 9.87 7.84 9.70
N TYR A 111 9.32 7.74 8.49
CA TYR A 111 9.75 8.49 7.33
C TYR A 111 9.05 9.87 7.32
N LYS A 112 9.71 10.89 7.88
CA LYS A 112 9.19 12.27 7.89
C LYS A 112 9.10 12.82 6.46
N GLY A 113 8.11 13.67 6.23
CA GLY A 113 7.91 14.34 4.95
C GLY A 113 7.15 13.52 3.92
N MET A 114 6.88 12.24 4.18
CA MET A 114 6.05 11.41 3.32
C MET A 114 4.72 11.06 4.00
N SER A 115 3.63 11.27 3.30
CA SER A 115 2.31 10.78 3.69
C SER A 115 1.84 9.74 2.69
N TRP A 116 1.21 8.67 3.17
CA TRP A 116 0.66 7.62 2.35
C TRP A 116 -0.87 7.72 2.30
N TYR A 117 -1.43 7.59 1.12
CA TYR A 117 -2.87 7.73 0.86
C TYR A 117 -3.44 6.42 0.30
N GLY A 118 -2.99 5.29 0.82
CA GLY A 118 -3.35 3.97 0.33
C GLY A 118 -4.75 3.54 0.75
N ALA A 119 -5.00 3.50 2.04
CA ALA A 119 -6.28 3.07 2.58
C ALA A 119 -7.42 4.04 2.21
N ARG A 120 -8.51 3.50 1.65
CA ARG A 120 -9.66 4.27 1.18
C ARG A 120 -10.95 3.58 1.51
N ALA A 121 -11.99 4.37 1.77
CA ALA A 121 -13.30 3.86 2.09
C ALA A 121 -14.41 4.63 1.35
N CYS A 122 -15.54 3.96 1.17
CA CYS A 122 -16.80 4.56 0.75
C CYS A 122 -17.97 3.73 1.30
N ARG A 123 -19.21 4.22 1.19
CA ARG A 123 -20.38 3.38 1.45
C ARG A 123 -20.57 2.38 0.31
N LYS A 124 -21.16 1.22 0.60
CA LYS A 124 -21.43 0.18 -0.40
C LYS A 124 -22.26 0.72 -1.58
N LYS A 125 -23.24 1.57 -1.33
CA LYS A 125 -24.07 2.21 -2.38
C LYS A 125 -23.27 3.10 -3.35
N ASP A 126 -22.09 3.59 -2.95
CA ASP A 126 -21.19 4.41 -3.76
C ASP A 126 -20.04 3.60 -4.36
N PHE A 127 -19.92 2.34 -3.96
CA PHE A 127 -18.82 1.48 -4.35
C PHE A 127 -19.01 0.94 -5.76
N ILE A 128 -17.95 1.01 -6.57
CA ILE A 128 -17.95 0.46 -7.94
C ILE A 128 -17.17 -0.85 -7.97
N SER A 129 -15.89 -0.82 -7.53
CA SER A 129 -15.07 -2.02 -7.41
C SER A 129 -13.88 -1.77 -6.48
N PRO A 130 -13.20 -2.83 -5.99
CA PRO A 130 -12.01 -2.68 -5.15
C PRO A 130 -10.91 -1.86 -5.82
N GLN A 131 -10.58 -2.16 -7.06
CA GLN A 131 -9.52 -1.46 -7.80
C GLN A 131 -9.92 -0.02 -8.15
N TRP A 132 -11.20 0.23 -8.45
CA TRP A 132 -11.69 1.60 -8.64
C TRP A 132 -11.47 2.44 -7.38
N LEU A 133 -11.86 1.93 -6.20
CA LEU A 133 -11.72 2.67 -4.95
C LEU A 133 -10.24 2.97 -4.67
N ARG A 134 -9.36 1.98 -4.89
CA ARG A 134 -7.91 2.16 -4.75
C ARG A 134 -7.33 3.19 -5.71
N ASN A 135 -7.88 3.33 -6.92
CA ASN A 135 -7.42 4.24 -7.97
C ASN A 135 -8.01 5.65 -7.88
N THR A 136 -8.95 5.91 -6.97
CA THR A 136 -9.48 7.28 -6.79
C THR A 136 -8.33 8.23 -6.45
N LYS A 137 -8.32 9.42 -7.06
CA LYS A 137 -7.23 10.37 -6.86
C LYS A 137 -7.33 11.03 -5.49
N HIS A 138 -6.20 11.13 -4.78
CA HIS A 138 -6.13 11.81 -3.48
C HIS A 138 -5.88 13.32 -3.60
N LYS A 139 -5.83 13.86 -4.81
CA LYS A 139 -5.67 15.30 -5.05
C LYS A 139 -7.00 16.01 -4.81
N LYS A 140 -6.97 17.15 -4.11
CA LYS A 140 -8.10 18.06 -4.01
C LYS A 140 -8.26 18.78 -5.35
N TYR A 141 -9.44 18.67 -5.94
CA TYR A 141 -9.79 19.36 -7.17
C TYR A 141 -10.69 20.56 -6.83
N PRO A 142 -10.44 21.74 -7.43
CA PRO A 142 -11.34 22.86 -7.25
C PRO A 142 -12.76 22.55 -7.77
N PRO A 143 -13.83 23.10 -7.16
CA PRO A 143 -15.21 22.81 -7.54
C PRO A 143 -15.56 23.15 -9.01
N TRP A 144 -14.88 24.15 -9.58
CA TRP A 144 -15.10 24.59 -10.96
C TRP A 144 -14.46 23.70 -12.03
N ARG A 145 -13.72 22.65 -11.64
CA ARG A 145 -13.14 21.71 -12.59
C ARG A 145 -14.20 20.74 -13.12
N LEU A 146 -14.76 21.06 -14.29
CA LEU A 146 -15.84 20.28 -14.91
C LEU A 146 -15.43 18.82 -15.21
N ASP A 147 -14.14 18.56 -15.46
CA ASP A 147 -13.65 17.19 -15.68
C ASP A 147 -13.83 16.25 -14.47
N THR A 148 -14.04 16.80 -13.28
CA THR A 148 -14.35 15.99 -12.08
C THR A 148 -15.76 15.43 -12.10
N LEU A 149 -16.70 16.10 -12.78
CA LEU A 149 -18.08 15.65 -12.90
C LEU A 149 -18.22 14.39 -13.75
N PHE A 150 -17.37 14.24 -14.74
CA PHE A 150 -17.37 13.11 -15.68
C PHE A 150 -16.35 12.02 -15.32
N SER A 151 -15.50 12.26 -14.33
CA SER A 151 -14.45 11.32 -13.94
C SER A 151 -14.91 10.34 -12.88
N LYS A 152 -14.71 9.05 -13.12
CA LYS A 152 -14.91 8.01 -12.09
C LYS A 152 -13.79 7.96 -11.05
N LYS A 153 -12.69 8.70 -11.23
CA LYS A 153 -11.49 8.63 -10.36
C LYS A 153 -11.14 9.95 -9.68
N LYS A 154 -11.70 11.08 -10.15
CA LYS A 154 -11.42 12.41 -9.60
C LYS A 154 -12.66 12.92 -8.88
N TYR A 155 -12.51 13.31 -7.64
CA TYR A 155 -13.60 13.82 -6.81
C TYR A 155 -13.21 15.18 -6.22
N SER A 156 -14.11 16.15 -6.28
CA SER A 156 -13.93 17.45 -5.61
C SER A 156 -14.21 17.35 -4.10
N SER A 157 -15.04 16.37 -3.71
CA SER A 157 -15.53 16.20 -2.34
C SER A 157 -15.00 14.91 -1.74
N ILE A 158 -13.83 15.00 -1.08
CA ILE A 158 -13.16 13.91 -0.38
C ILE A 158 -13.06 14.24 1.10
N HIS A 159 -13.29 13.25 1.96
CA HIS A 159 -12.98 13.34 3.39
C HIS A 159 -11.60 12.77 3.66
N TYR A 160 -10.69 13.59 4.21
CA TYR A 160 -9.37 13.13 4.62
C TYR A 160 -9.35 12.87 6.12
N VAL A 161 -8.96 11.67 6.50
CA VAL A 161 -8.71 11.32 7.90
C VAL A 161 -7.25 11.66 8.20
N GLU A 162 -7.01 12.82 8.82
CA GLU A 162 -5.68 13.23 9.25
C GLU A 162 -5.18 12.32 10.38
N ASN A 163 -3.86 12.04 10.41
CA ASN A 163 -3.29 10.99 11.27
C ASN A 163 -4.04 9.67 11.15
N GLY A 164 -4.43 9.35 9.90
CA GLY A 164 -5.35 8.27 9.55
C GLY A 164 -4.75 6.88 9.65
N GLY A 165 -3.58 6.72 10.27
CA GLY A 165 -3.00 5.40 10.53
C GLY A 165 -1.54 5.25 10.13
N TRP A 166 -1.15 4.01 9.86
CA TRP A 166 0.23 3.60 9.67
C TRP A 166 0.38 2.79 8.39
N HIS A 167 1.44 3.07 7.64
CA HIS A 167 1.90 2.24 6.52
C HIS A 167 3.29 1.71 6.85
N PHE A 168 3.40 0.40 7.04
CA PHE A 168 4.62 -0.29 7.44
C PHE A 168 5.30 -0.95 6.24
N THR A 169 6.30 -0.29 5.67
CA THR A 169 7.04 -0.84 4.54
C THR A 169 8.41 -1.37 4.98
N ASN A 170 8.89 -2.42 4.32
CA ASN A 170 10.23 -2.98 4.54
C ASN A 170 10.56 -3.33 6.01
N ILE A 171 9.55 -3.73 6.81
CA ILE A 171 9.77 -4.31 8.15
C ILE A 171 10.27 -5.75 7.96
N LYS A 172 11.51 -5.88 7.51
CA LYS A 172 12.13 -7.13 7.06
C LYS A 172 13.63 -7.11 7.31
N SER A 173 14.27 -8.29 7.22
CA SER A 173 15.73 -8.37 7.16
C SER A 173 16.26 -7.72 5.88
N PRO A 174 17.52 -7.25 5.84
CA PRO A 174 18.11 -6.73 4.61
C PRO A 174 18.04 -7.70 3.43
N GLU A 175 18.20 -8.99 3.68
CA GLU A 175 18.11 -10.06 2.69
C GLU A 175 16.67 -10.19 2.13
N ASP A 176 15.66 -10.06 2.98
CA ASP A 176 14.26 -10.11 2.55
C ASP A 176 13.82 -8.81 1.88
N ILE A 177 14.45 -7.67 2.19
CA ILE A 177 14.27 -6.40 1.47
C ILE A 177 14.81 -6.54 0.05
N GLU A 178 16.02 -7.09 -0.13
CA GLU A 178 16.58 -7.35 -1.46
C GLU A 178 15.66 -8.25 -2.28
N LYS A 179 15.22 -9.39 -1.70
CA LYS A 179 14.25 -10.27 -2.36
C LYS A 179 12.95 -9.57 -2.74
N LYS A 180 12.45 -8.67 -1.88
CA LYS A 180 11.26 -7.87 -2.18
C LYS A 180 11.51 -6.98 -3.40
N TYR A 181 12.66 -6.30 -3.45
CA TYR A 181 12.99 -5.42 -4.57
C TYR A 181 13.18 -6.16 -5.90
N LEU A 182 13.70 -7.38 -5.87
CA LEU A 182 13.80 -8.25 -7.05
C LEU A 182 12.46 -8.79 -7.55
N ASN A 183 11.40 -8.74 -6.71
CA ASN A 183 10.10 -9.33 -7.04
C ASN A 183 8.95 -8.30 -7.08
N TYR A 184 9.22 -7.00 -6.91
CA TYR A 184 8.18 -5.98 -6.93
C TYR A 184 7.98 -5.38 -8.34
N LEU A 185 6.99 -4.52 -8.50
CA LEU A 185 6.60 -3.93 -9.77
C LEU A 185 7.74 -3.27 -10.55
N HIS A 186 8.67 -2.60 -9.86
CA HIS A 186 9.83 -1.91 -10.44
C HIS A 186 11.14 -2.68 -10.24
N HIS A 187 11.10 -4.02 -10.27
CA HIS A 187 12.29 -4.86 -10.09
C HIS A 187 13.40 -4.53 -11.08
N GLN A 188 13.06 -4.14 -12.31
CA GLN A 188 14.03 -3.80 -13.36
C GLN A 188 14.87 -2.57 -12.96
N ASP A 189 14.24 -1.50 -12.45
CA ASP A 189 14.96 -0.32 -11.93
C ASP A 189 15.94 -0.73 -10.80
N PHE A 190 15.57 -1.72 -10.00
CA PHE A 190 16.42 -2.22 -8.93
C PHE A 190 17.56 -3.09 -9.45
N GLU A 191 17.31 -3.97 -10.40
CA GLU A 191 18.35 -4.81 -11.04
C GLU A 191 19.41 -3.98 -11.72
N ASP A 192 19.00 -2.93 -12.46
CA ASP A 192 19.90 -2.07 -13.25
C ASP A 192 20.72 -1.11 -12.37
N THR A 193 20.07 -0.46 -11.40
CA THR A 193 20.66 0.68 -10.69
C THR A 193 20.46 0.66 -9.18
N GLY A 194 19.78 -0.36 -8.65
CA GLY A 194 19.46 -0.46 -7.23
C GLY A 194 20.65 -0.78 -6.33
N PRO A 195 20.49 -0.52 -5.02
CA PRO A 195 21.51 -0.85 -4.03
C PRO A 195 21.71 -2.36 -3.92
N LYS A 196 22.94 -2.80 -3.78
CA LYS A 196 23.28 -4.20 -3.51
C LYS A 196 23.03 -4.53 -2.02
N LEU A 197 23.02 -5.80 -1.66
CA LEU A 197 22.76 -6.25 -0.27
C LEU A 197 23.61 -5.51 0.78
N LYS A 198 24.89 -5.25 0.48
CA LYS A 198 25.79 -4.48 1.37
C LYS A 198 25.27 -3.05 1.63
N ASP A 199 24.72 -2.44 0.60
CA ASP A 199 24.20 -1.07 0.65
C ASP A 199 22.87 -1.07 1.42
N ILE A 200 22.01 -2.08 1.20
CA ILE A 200 20.76 -2.28 1.95
C ILE A 200 21.07 -2.48 3.44
N LYS A 201 22.07 -3.30 3.79
CA LYS A 201 22.52 -3.47 5.19
C LYS A 201 22.95 -2.14 5.80
N LYS A 202 23.68 -1.33 5.03
CA LYS A 202 24.08 0.02 5.45
C LYS A 202 22.87 0.95 5.61
N MET A 203 21.95 0.96 4.65
CA MET A 203 20.70 1.75 4.73
C MET A 203 19.91 1.45 6.01
N VAL A 204 19.72 0.18 6.33
CA VAL A 204 19.01 -0.26 7.54
C VAL A 204 19.76 0.16 8.80
N LYS A 205 21.09 -0.04 8.85
CA LYS A 205 21.96 0.36 9.98
C LYS A 205 21.94 1.86 10.21
N ASP A 206 22.08 2.64 9.13
CA ASP A 206 22.14 4.10 9.17
C ASP A 206 20.74 4.73 9.24
N LYS A 207 19.65 3.92 9.20
CA LYS A 207 18.26 4.35 9.20
C LYS A 207 17.96 5.34 8.07
N LYS A 208 18.50 5.08 6.88
CA LYS A 208 18.36 5.93 5.70
C LYS A 208 17.59 5.27 4.58
N ILE A 209 16.74 6.03 3.91
CA ILE A 209 16.08 5.65 2.68
C ILE A 209 16.76 6.35 1.52
N LEU A 210 17.28 5.58 0.57
CA LEU A 210 17.90 6.09 -0.66
C LEU A 210 16.90 6.26 -1.81
N TYR A 211 15.74 5.60 -1.74
CA TYR A 211 14.74 5.70 -2.80
C TYR A 211 14.06 7.07 -2.76
N ASP A 212 14.21 7.82 -3.86
CA ASP A 212 13.55 9.12 -4.04
C ASP A 212 12.17 8.93 -4.66
N HIS A 213 11.14 9.06 -3.86
CA HIS A 213 9.74 8.96 -4.30
C HIS A 213 9.28 10.16 -5.15
N SER A 214 10.06 11.25 -5.19
CA SER A 214 9.76 12.45 -5.97
C SER A 214 10.41 12.45 -7.35
N ALA A 215 11.39 11.56 -7.59
CA ALA A 215 12.03 11.41 -8.88
C ALA A 215 11.01 11.02 -9.95
N ASP A 216 11.10 11.65 -11.11
CA ASP A 216 10.29 11.28 -12.27
C ASP A 216 10.63 9.88 -12.79
N GLN A 217 9.83 9.37 -13.71
CA GLN A 217 10.00 8.00 -14.24
C GLN A 217 11.34 7.76 -14.94
N LYS A 218 12.02 8.80 -15.40
CA LYS A 218 13.31 8.74 -16.11
C LYS A 218 14.50 9.06 -15.21
N GLY A 219 14.27 9.58 -14.01
CA GLY A 219 15.31 9.95 -13.06
C GLY A 219 15.88 8.76 -12.30
N TYR A 220 17.16 8.84 -11.93
CA TYR A 220 17.79 7.87 -11.03
C TYR A 220 17.18 7.96 -9.62
N LYS A 221 16.46 6.90 -9.23
CA LYS A 221 15.60 6.89 -8.02
C LYS A 221 16.34 6.62 -6.71
N TRP A 222 17.62 6.22 -6.76
CA TRP A 222 18.38 5.78 -5.59
C TRP A 222 19.35 6.86 -5.05
N LYS A 223 19.03 8.14 -5.29
CA LYS A 223 19.82 9.31 -4.83
C LYS A 223 19.31 9.93 -3.52
N GLY A 224 18.20 9.44 -3.01
CA GLY A 224 17.64 9.96 -1.76
C GLY A 224 18.58 9.75 -0.58
N SER A 225 18.44 10.59 0.45
CA SER A 225 19.18 10.46 1.71
C SER A 225 18.31 10.90 2.88
N THR A 226 17.10 10.34 2.96
CA THR A 226 16.19 10.68 4.06
C THR A 226 16.47 9.80 5.26
N THR A 227 16.79 10.43 6.39
CA THR A 227 16.98 9.76 7.67
C THR A 227 15.63 9.52 8.34
N LEU A 228 15.41 8.29 8.79
CA LEU A 228 14.23 7.92 9.56
C LEU A 228 14.35 8.43 11.00
N THR A 229 13.22 8.79 11.59
CA THR A 229 13.16 9.31 12.96
C THR A 229 12.49 8.30 13.87
N LYS A 230 13.13 7.95 14.98
CA LYS A 230 12.48 7.17 16.03
C LYS A 230 11.36 7.98 16.66
N ILE A 231 10.19 7.36 16.80
CA ILE A 231 9.06 7.95 17.51
C ILE A 231 8.60 7.06 18.68
N PRO A 232 7.91 7.63 19.68
CA PRO A 232 7.49 6.88 20.85
C PRO A 232 6.41 5.84 20.52
N MET A 233 6.34 4.78 21.31
CA MET A 233 5.36 3.70 21.14
C MET A 233 3.91 4.15 21.37
N THR A 234 3.70 5.27 22.05
CA THR A 234 2.38 5.90 22.22
C THR A 234 1.75 6.38 20.92
N GLU A 235 2.57 6.56 19.86
CA GLU A 235 2.10 6.92 18.53
C GLU A 235 1.82 5.70 17.63
N MET A 236 2.04 4.49 18.12
CA MET A 236 1.85 3.25 17.39
C MET A 236 0.42 2.71 17.54
N PRO A 237 -0.01 1.74 16.71
CA PRO A 237 -1.25 1.02 16.97
C PRO A 237 -1.26 0.43 18.37
N ASP A 238 -2.40 0.52 19.06
CA ASP A 238 -2.55 0.07 20.46
C ASP A 238 -2.04 -1.36 20.69
N TYR A 239 -2.33 -2.26 19.74
CA TYR A 239 -1.86 -3.63 19.83
C TYR A 239 -0.33 -3.74 19.84
N LEU A 240 0.34 -2.98 19.00
CA LEU A 240 1.80 -2.96 18.92
C LEU A 240 2.41 -2.33 20.19
N ALA A 241 1.83 -1.22 20.65
CA ALA A 241 2.27 -0.54 21.87
C ALA A 241 2.16 -1.45 23.12
N LYS A 242 1.05 -2.18 23.25
CA LYS A 242 0.80 -3.10 24.36
C LYS A 242 1.62 -4.40 24.29
N ASN A 243 2.10 -4.78 23.12
CA ASN A 243 2.83 -6.02 22.89
C ASN A 243 4.27 -5.77 22.38
N ASN A 244 4.87 -4.64 22.74
CA ASN A 244 6.19 -4.21 22.23
C ASN A 244 7.29 -5.25 22.45
N ASN A 245 7.29 -5.96 23.59
CA ASN A 245 8.25 -7.02 23.90
C ASN A 245 8.24 -8.14 22.84
N LYS A 246 7.05 -8.52 22.36
CA LYS A 246 6.90 -9.52 21.29
C LYS A 246 7.54 -9.09 19.97
N TYR A 247 7.63 -7.79 19.74
CA TYR A 247 8.14 -7.19 18.51
C TYR A 247 9.47 -6.47 18.69
N SER A 248 10.18 -6.71 19.80
CA SER A 248 11.45 -6.05 20.15
C SER A 248 12.48 -6.08 19.01
N LYS A 249 12.60 -7.20 18.31
CA LYS A 249 13.46 -7.34 17.12
C LYS A 249 13.16 -6.29 16.03
N TRP A 250 11.93 -5.86 15.92
CA TRP A 250 11.42 -4.94 14.91
C TRP A 250 11.16 -3.53 15.44
N LEU A 251 11.68 -3.22 16.61
CA LEU A 251 11.66 -1.90 17.21
C LEU A 251 13.07 -1.32 17.26
N GLU A 252 13.17 -0.01 17.11
CA GLU A 252 14.39 0.74 17.38
C GLU A 252 14.40 1.08 18.87
N ILE A 253 15.46 0.64 19.57
CA ILE A 253 15.67 0.84 21.01
C ILE A 253 16.21 2.23 21.31
#